data_8ff2170c2417be9c95bd1c4e4a65585d
#
_entry.id   8ff2170c2417be9c95bd1c4e4a65585d
#
_cell.length_a   1.000
_cell.length_b   1.000
_cell.length_c   1.000
_cell.angle_alpha   90.00
_cell.angle_beta   90.00
_cell.angle_gamma   90.00
#
_symmetry.space_group_name_H-M   'P 1'
#
loop_
_entity.id
_entity.type
_entity.pdbx_description
1 polymer ?
#
loop_
_entity_poly.entity_id
_entity_poly.type
_entity_poly.pdbx_seq_one_letter_code
_entity_poly.pdbx_strand_id
1 'polypeptide(L)'
;MIFKVLTIVAGLTIVLWSGTPSAHGQKATEIFIPVGQSPGLSGKKTVIGTIATIDARAQTVTVGGPSGSWSATITDRTKIWLDRSRLRLTSQKGTFADFKTGLLAEVKYLDPEATTKGKGTAEWVKIQVAEPTAPSGGQGR
;
A
#
# COMPACT_ATOMS: atom_id res chain seq x y z
N MET A 1 -74.07 -24.46 -9.36
CA MET A 1 -73.24 -23.26 -9.55
C MET A 1 -71.97 -23.45 -8.73
N ILE A 2 -70.85 -23.67 -9.43
CA ILE A 2 -69.56 -23.91 -8.75
C ILE A 2 -68.75 -22.63 -8.94
N PHE A 3 -68.53 -21.89 -7.86
CA PHE A 3 -67.63 -20.74 -7.87
C PHE A 3 -66.19 -21.26 -7.65
N LYS A 4 -65.37 -21.16 -8.72
CA LYS A 4 -63.94 -21.35 -8.61
C LYS A 4 -63.30 -20.10 -8.04
N VAL A 5 -62.88 -20.18 -6.81
CA VAL A 5 -62.02 -19.14 -6.19
C VAL A 5 -60.59 -19.33 -6.73
N LEU A 6 -60.15 -18.37 -7.56
CA LEU A 6 -58.80 -18.30 -8.06
C LEU A 6 -57.91 -17.59 -7.03
N THR A 7 -57.15 -18.34 -6.26
CA THR A 7 -56.18 -17.79 -5.33
C THR A 7 -54.93 -17.40 -6.10
N ILE A 8 -54.71 -16.10 -6.30
CA ILE A 8 -53.49 -15.57 -6.84
C ILE A 8 -52.46 -15.47 -5.69
N VAL A 9 -51.48 -16.36 -5.71
CA VAL A 9 -50.31 -16.26 -4.82
C VAL A 9 -49.33 -15.32 -5.47
N ALA A 10 -49.27 -14.07 -5.02
CA ALA A 10 -48.22 -13.13 -5.41
C ALA A 10 -46.91 -13.54 -4.73
N GLY A 11 -46.05 -14.21 -5.47
CA GLY A 11 -44.69 -14.49 -5.06
C GLY A 11 -43.85 -13.21 -5.01
N LEU A 12 -43.56 -12.74 -3.79
CA LEU A 12 -42.63 -11.65 -3.57
C LEU A 12 -41.20 -12.20 -3.70
N THR A 13 -40.61 -12.06 -4.87
CA THR A 13 -39.19 -12.35 -5.09
C THR A 13 -38.36 -11.21 -4.52
N ILE A 14 -37.80 -11.42 -3.32
CA ILE A 14 -36.79 -10.53 -2.74
C ILE A 14 -35.47 -10.81 -3.47
N VAL A 15 -35.13 -9.94 -4.41
CA VAL A 15 -33.79 -9.94 -5.01
C VAL A 15 -32.83 -9.34 -4.00
N LEU A 16 -32.13 -10.19 -3.28
CA LEU A 16 -30.98 -9.78 -2.45
C LEU A 16 -29.85 -9.38 -3.41
N TRP A 17 -29.70 -8.10 -3.64
CA TRP A 17 -28.49 -7.57 -4.25
C TRP A 17 -27.36 -7.70 -3.25
N SER A 18 -26.65 -8.81 -3.33
CA SER A 18 -25.34 -8.94 -2.68
C SER A 18 -24.36 -8.10 -3.47
N GLY A 19 -24.29 -6.81 -3.15
CA GLY A 19 -23.25 -5.93 -3.64
C GLY A 19 -21.93 -6.38 -3.03
N THR A 20 -21.16 -7.16 -3.78
CA THR A 20 -19.76 -7.43 -3.41
C THR A 20 -19.01 -6.11 -3.46
N PRO A 21 -18.34 -5.68 -2.37
CA PRO A 21 -17.54 -4.47 -2.43
C PRO A 21 -16.44 -4.67 -3.48
N SER A 22 -16.48 -3.83 -4.51
CA SER A 22 -15.52 -3.89 -5.60
C SER A 22 -14.12 -3.65 -5.06
N ALA A 23 -13.21 -4.62 -5.21
CA ALA A 23 -11.81 -4.49 -4.83
C ALA A 23 -11.08 -3.31 -5.52
N HIS A 24 -11.69 -2.73 -6.55
CA HIS A 24 -11.19 -1.56 -7.28
C HIS A 24 -11.23 -0.26 -6.47
N GLY A 25 -12.17 -0.09 -5.53
CA GLY A 25 -12.26 1.09 -4.68
C GLY A 25 -11.11 1.23 -3.70
N GLN A 26 -10.60 0.11 -3.16
CA GLN A 26 -9.45 0.12 -2.23
C GLN A 26 -8.14 0.53 -2.92
N LYS A 27 -7.91 0.14 -4.16
CA LYS A 27 -6.69 0.52 -4.90
C LYS A 27 -6.61 2.02 -5.21
N ALA A 28 -7.75 2.67 -5.45
CA ALA A 28 -7.78 4.10 -5.77
C ALA A 28 -7.48 4.98 -4.56
N THR A 29 -7.82 4.52 -3.34
CA THR A 29 -7.63 5.28 -2.09
C THR A 29 -6.31 4.96 -1.39
N GLU A 30 -5.64 3.89 -1.77
CA GLU A 30 -4.45 3.39 -1.09
C GLU A 30 -3.30 4.42 -1.04
N ILE A 31 -3.17 5.24 -2.09
CA ILE A 31 -2.18 6.32 -2.12
C ILE A 31 -2.34 7.32 -0.96
N PHE A 32 -3.56 7.52 -0.46
CA PHE A 32 -3.83 8.49 0.60
C PHE A 32 -3.70 7.91 2.01
N ILE A 33 -3.49 6.61 2.13
CA ILE A 33 -3.34 5.94 3.42
C ILE A 33 -1.87 5.99 3.81
N PRO A 34 -1.53 6.54 4.99
CA PRO A 34 -0.14 6.61 5.45
C PRO A 34 0.53 5.25 5.59
N VAL A 35 1.86 5.25 5.57
CA VAL A 35 2.66 4.05 5.82
C VAL A 35 2.21 3.37 7.13
N GLY A 36 1.98 2.08 7.06
CA GLY A 36 1.61 1.27 8.22
C GLY A 36 0.15 1.34 8.63
N GLN A 37 -0.71 2.03 7.88
CA GLN A 37 -2.10 2.26 8.26
C GLN A 37 -3.13 1.65 7.31
N SER A 38 -2.70 0.86 6.33
CA SER A 38 -3.62 0.19 5.39
C SER A 38 -4.36 -0.97 6.06
N PRO A 39 -5.69 -0.88 6.23
CA PRO A 39 -6.47 -1.92 6.91
C PRO A 39 -6.34 -3.27 6.20
N GLY A 40 -6.00 -4.31 6.97
CA GLY A 40 -5.85 -5.68 6.46
C GLY A 40 -4.61 -5.94 5.60
N LEU A 41 -3.80 -4.92 5.30
CA LEU A 41 -2.58 -5.02 4.50
C LEU A 41 -1.33 -4.77 5.31
N SER A 42 -1.24 -3.64 6.00
CA SER A 42 -0.03 -3.20 6.69
C SER A 42 0.47 -4.22 7.72
N GLY A 43 1.70 -4.68 7.53
CA GLY A 43 2.34 -5.67 8.39
C GLY A 43 1.84 -7.11 8.24
N LYS A 44 0.79 -7.35 7.46
CA LYS A 44 0.22 -8.68 7.18
C LYS A 44 0.55 -9.17 5.77
N LYS A 45 0.34 -8.32 4.78
CA LYS A 45 0.59 -8.59 3.36
C LYS A 45 1.61 -7.62 2.76
N THR A 46 2.17 -6.78 3.60
CA THR A 46 3.21 -5.81 3.27
C THR A 46 4.38 -5.94 4.21
N VAL A 47 5.50 -5.42 3.79
CA VAL A 47 6.70 -5.27 4.62
C VAL A 47 6.88 -3.79 4.94
N ILE A 48 7.10 -3.50 6.21
CA ILE A 48 7.37 -2.14 6.68
C ILE A 48 8.77 -2.12 7.29
N GLY A 49 9.58 -1.18 6.87
CA GLY A 49 10.93 -1.02 7.41
C GLY A 49 11.62 0.20 6.83
N THR A 50 12.88 0.35 7.20
CA THR A 50 13.72 1.47 6.76
C THR A 50 14.46 1.10 5.48
N ILE A 51 14.52 2.01 4.53
CA ILE A 51 15.30 1.82 3.31
C ILE A 51 16.79 1.73 3.69
N ALA A 52 17.39 0.57 3.47
CA ALA A 52 18.77 0.28 3.84
C ALA A 52 19.72 0.49 2.66
N THR A 53 19.37 -0.02 1.48
CA THR A 53 20.18 0.11 0.27
C THR A 53 19.33 0.38 -0.95
N ILE A 54 19.92 1.06 -1.93
CA ILE A 54 19.30 1.40 -3.21
C ILE A 54 20.28 1.05 -4.30
N ASP A 55 19.88 0.18 -5.22
CA ASP A 55 20.67 -0.17 -6.41
C ASP A 55 19.95 0.34 -7.65
N ALA A 56 20.43 1.45 -8.17
CA ALA A 56 19.85 2.10 -9.35
C ALA A 56 20.07 1.30 -10.64
N ARG A 57 21.14 0.50 -10.73
CA ARG A 57 21.41 -0.35 -11.90
C ARG A 57 20.45 -1.53 -11.97
N ALA A 58 20.27 -2.22 -10.84
CA ALA A 58 19.37 -3.34 -10.74
C ALA A 58 17.92 -2.91 -10.49
N GLN A 59 17.66 -1.63 -10.28
CA GLN A 59 16.33 -1.11 -9.90
C GLN A 59 15.75 -1.85 -8.69
N THR A 60 16.58 -2.04 -7.68
CA THR A 60 16.19 -2.70 -6.43
C THR A 60 16.37 -1.80 -5.23
N VAL A 61 15.48 -1.98 -4.27
CA VAL A 61 15.52 -1.29 -2.98
C VAL A 61 15.43 -2.34 -1.88
N THR A 62 16.33 -2.28 -0.90
CA THR A 62 16.28 -3.15 0.26
C THR A 62 15.69 -2.40 1.44
N VAL A 63 14.69 -3.01 2.05
CA VAL A 63 14.02 -2.50 3.24
C VAL A 63 14.39 -3.40 4.42
N GLY A 64 14.92 -2.81 5.48
CA GLY A 64 15.27 -3.51 6.71
C GLY A 64 14.29 -3.23 7.85
N GLY A 65 13.95 -4.26 8.59
CA GLY A 65 13.10 -4.18 9.76
C GLY A 65 13.54 -5.14 10.86
N PRO A 66 12.83 -5.18 12.00
CA PRO A 66 13.21 -6.05 13.14
C PRO A 66 13.25 -7.53 12.79
N SER A 67 12.45 -7.95 11.81
CA SER A 67 12.33 -9.36 11.42
C SER A 67 13.25 -9.76 10.26
N GLY A 68 14.02 -8.86 9.68
CA GLY A 68 14.94 -9.16 8.60
C GLY A 68 15.03 -8.06 7.53
N SER A 69 15.51 -8.45 6.36
CA SER A 69 15.68 -7.59 5.19
C SER A 69 14.89 -8.14 4.02
N TRP A 70 14.29 -7.24 3.25
CA TRP A 70 13.50 -7.56 2.06
C TRP A 70 13.96 -6.74 0.88
N SER A 71 14.23 -7.42 -0.23
CA SER A 71 14.59 -6.78 -1.49
C SER A 71 13.36 -6.64 -2.39
N ALA A 72 13.15 -5.43 -2.88
CA ALA A 72 12.05 -5.10 -3.78
C ALA A 72 12.60 -4.66 -5.14
N THR A 73 12.23 -5.39 -6.18
CA THR A 73 12.49 -4.97 -7.56
C THR A 73 11.44 -3.95 -7.98
N ILE A 74 11.90 -2.80 -8.44
CA ILE A 74 11.07 -1.70 -8.90
C ILE A 74 11.03 -1.73 -10.42
N THR A 75 9.84 -1.82 -10.98
CA THR A 75 9.61 -1.83 -12.43
C THR A 75 8.83 -0.59 -12.86
N ASP A 76 8.64 -0.40 -14.14
CA ASP A 76 7.77 0.63 -14.72
C ASP A 76 6.30 0.50 -14.30
N ARG A 77 5.90 -0.70 -13.83
CA ARG A 77 4.56 -0.98 -13.32
C ARG A 77 4.42 -0.80 -11.80
N THR A 78 5.53 -0.69 -11.10
CA THR A 78 5.52 -0.44 -9.65
C THR A 78 5.00 0.96 -9.38
N LYS A 79 3.99 1.07 -8.55
CA LYS A 79 3.50 2.37 -8.09
C LYS A 79 4.36 2.86 -6.92
N ILE A 80 4.88 4.05 -7.03
CA ILE A 80 5.65 4.70 -5.97
C ILE A 80 4.82 5.87 -5.46
N TRP A 81 4.57 5.89 -4.16
CA TRP A 81 3.78 6.93 -3.51
C TRP A 81 4.57 7.57 -2.39
N LEU A 82 4.50 8.89 -2.35
CA LEU A 82 5.11 9.67 -1.27
C LEU A 82 4.06 9.96 -0.21
N ASP A 83 4.21 9.33 0.94
CA ASP A 83 3.41 9.64 2.12
C ASP A 83 3.94 10.91 2.77
N ARG A 84 3.19 11.99 2.64
CA ARG A 84 3.51 13.31 3.19
C ARG A 84 2.66 13.68 4.39
N SER A 85 2.04 12.68 5.02
CA SER A 85 1.13 12.90 6.16
C SER A 85 1.81 13.58 7.34
N ARG A 86 3.08 13.31 7.58
CA ARG A 86 3.86 14.01 8.62
C ARG A 86 4.04 15.49 8.34
N LEU A 87 4.01 15.89 7.09
CA LEU A 87 4.06 17.28 6.66
C LEU A 87 2.66 17.91 6.59
N ARG A 88 1.62 17.15 6.91
CA ARG A 88 0.20 17.54 6.75
C ARG A 88 -0.15 17.91 5.32
N LEU A 89 0.50 17.25 4.36
CA LEU A 89 0.30 17.43 2.94
C LEU A 89 -0.33 16.18 2.33
N THR A 90 -1.02 16.36 1.22
CA THR A 90 -1.60 15.25 0.47
C THR A 90 -0.48 14.38 -0.12
N SER A 91 -0.65 13.04 -0.04
CA SER A 91 0.23 12.09 -0.70
C SER A 91 0.27 12.33 -2.21
N GLN A 92 1.39 12.02 -2.82
CA GLN A 92 1.58 12.19 -4.25
C GLN A 92 2.35 11.01 -4.86
N LYS A 93 2.31 10.91 -6.18
CA LYS A 93 3.12 9.94 -6.91
C LYS A 93 4.59 10.32 -6.81
N GLY A 94 5.44 9.31 -6.66
CA GLY A 94 6.89 9.45 -6.67
C GLY A 94 7.54 8.73 -7.84
N THR A 95 8.86 8.79 -7.87
CA THR A 95 9.72 8.11 -8.83
C THR A 95 10.82 7.35 -8.11
N PHE A 96 11.63 6.59 -8.84
CA PHE A 96 12.77 5.88 -8.26
C PHE A 96 13.76 6.84 -7.56
N ALA A 97 13.89 8.07 -8.06
CA ALA A 97 14.76 9.09 -7.48
C ALA A 97 14.35 9.54 -6.05
N ASP A 98 13.11 9.24 -5.66
CA ASP A 98 12.60 9.58 -4.32
C ASP A 98 13.02 8.59 -3.24
N PHE A 99 13.54 7.41 -3.60
CA PHE A 99 14.10 6.49 -2.63
C PHE A 99 15.35 7.08 -2.01
N LYS A 100 15.38 7.12 -0.69
CA LYS A 100 16.54 7.57 0.10
C LYS A 100 16.74 6.63 1.29
N THR A 101 17.98 6.30 1.57
CA THR A 101 18.30 5.50 2.75
C THR A 101 17.87 6.22 4.02
N GLY A 102 17.40 5.43 4.99
CA GLY A 102 16.91 5.96 6.27
C GLY A 102 15.42 6.33 6.30
N LEU A 103 14.76 6.43 5.15
CA LEU A 103 13.31 6.69 5.12
C LEU A 103 12.52 5.42 5.43
N LEU A 104 11.42 5.59 6.14
CA LEU A 104 10.45 4.52 6.37
C LEU A 104 9.71 4.22 5.07
N ALA A 105 9.56 2.96 4.74
CA ALA A 105 8.82 2.52 3.57
C ALA A 105 7.92 1.32 3.89
N GLU A 106 6.87 1.18 3.12
CA GLU A 106 6.00 0.03 3.11
C GLU A 106 5.94 -0.53 1.70
N VAL A 107 6.20 -1.82 1.56
CA VAL A 107 6.26 -2.52 0.27
C VAL A 107 5.19 -3.58 0.20
N LYS A 108 4.38 -3.53 -0.85
CA LYS A 108 3.51 -4.64 -1.25
C LYS A 108 4.08 -5.32 -2.47
N TYR A 109 4.26 -6.62 -2.39
CA TYR A 109 4.76 -7.42 -3.50
C TYR A 109 3.62 -7.94 -4.39
N LEU A 110 3.93 -8.18 -5.67
CA LEU A 110 3.02 -8.87 -6.58
C LEU A 110 2.77 -10.31 -6.14
N ASP A 111 3.83 -11.01 -5.74
CA ASP A 111 3.75 -12.35 -5.18
C ASP A 111 3.61 -12.26 -3.65
N PRO A 112 2.50 -12.75 -3.08
CA PRO A 112 2.32 -12.76 -1.62
C PRO A 112 3.42 -13.51 -0.86
N GLU A 113 4.05 -14.51 -1.47
CA GLU A 113 5.14 -15.27 -0.85
C GLU A 113 6.46 -14.50 -0.76
N ALA A 114 6.59 -13.38 -1.46
CA ALA A 114 7.80 -12.57 -1.42
C ALA A 114 8.11 -12.04 -0.03
N THR A 115 7.08 -11.82 0.79
CA THR A 115 7.26 -11.41 2.21
C THR A 115 7.98 -12.48 3.02
N THR A 116 7.74 -13.75 2.72
CA THR A 116 8.43 -14.89 3.36
C THR A 116 9.78 -15.18 2.70
N LYS A 117 9.86 -15.06 1.38
CA LYS A 117 11.09 -15.29 0.62
C LYS A 117 12.14 -14.18 0.77
N GLY A 118 11.73 -13.03 1.27
CA GLY A 118 12.61 -11.86 1.46
C GLY A 118 12.95 -11.10 0.18
N LYS A 119 12.34 -11.43 -0.94
CA LYS A 119 12.56 -10.74 -2.23
C LYS A 119 11.40 -10.93 -3.20
N GLY A 120 11.18 -9.94 -4.04
CA GLY A 120 10.17 -9.99 -5.09
C GLY A 120 10.01 -8.67 -5.82
N THR A 121 9.12 -8.65 -6.80
CA THR A 121 8.75 -7.43 -7.52
C THR A 121 7.69 -6.69 -6.74
N ALA A 122 7.91 -5.41 -6.52
CA ALA A 122 6.95 -4.56 -5.81
C ALA A 122 5.75 -4.23 -6.71
N GLU A 123 4.55 -4.41 -6.18
CA GLU A 123 3.32 -3.88 -6.77
C GLU A 123 3.24 -2.37 -6.52
N TRP A 124 3.48 -1.98 -5.26
CA TRP A 124 3.62 -0.58 -4.88
C TRP A 124 4.56 -0.41 -3.69
N VAL A 125 5.10 0.77 -3.57
CA VAL A 125 5.91 1.20 -2.43
C VAL A 125 5.43 2.56 -1.95
N LYS A 126 5.18 2.69 -0.66
CA LYS A 126 4.96 3.96 0.01
C LYS A 126 6.24 4.39 0.71
N ILE A 127 6.67 5.61 0.48
CA ILE A 127 7.83 6.21 1.14
C ILE A 127 7.32 7.32 2.04
N GLN A 128 7.62 7.22 3.34
CA GLN A 128 7.28 8.30 4.26
C GLN A 128 8.28 9.43 4.13
N VAL A 129 7.81 10.57 3.65
CA VAL A 129 8.64 11.76 3.53
C VAL A 129 8.88 12.33 4.93
N ALA A 130 10.14 12.45 5.30
CA ALA A 130 10.54 13.06 6.56
C ALA A 130 10.51 14.59 6.45
N GLU A 131 10.24 15.24 7.57
CA GLU A 131 10.52 16.66 7.66
C GLU A 131 12.01 16.93 7.39
N PRO A 132 12.36 18.01 6.68
CA PRO A 132 13.74 18.41 6.56
C PRO A 132 14.28 18.55 7.99
N THR A 133 15.28 17.76 8.32
CA THR A 133 16.01 17.95 9.58
C THR A 133 16.58 19.36 9.52
N ALA A 134 16.11 20.22 10.40
CA ALA A 134 16.74 21.52 10.55
C ALA A 134 18.24 21.28 10.73
N PRO A 135 19.12 21.99 10.00
CA PRO A 135 20.53 21.84 10.22
C PRO A 135 20.75 22.08 11.71
N SER A 136 21.30 21.08 12.40
CA SER A 136 21.73 21.26 13.77
C SER A 136 22.75 22.39 13.73
N GLY A 137 22.31 23.56 14.16
CA GLY A 137 23.19 24.71 14.25
C GLY A 137 24.36 24.32 15.14
N GLY A 138 25.50 24.12 14.50
CA GLY A 138 26.74 23.97 15.23
C GLY A 138 26.88 25.19 16.10
N GLN A 139 26.68 25.02 17.41
CA GLN A 139 27.13 26.01 18.36
C GLN A 139 28.63 25.95 18.35
N GLY A 140 29.22 26.71 17.42
CA GLY A 140 30.61 27.08 17.54
C GLY A 140 30.76 28.02 18.74
N ARG A 141 31.45 27.53 19.73
CA ARG A 141 32.14 28.40 20.67
C ARG A 141 33.48 28.76 20.09
#